data_b448e7a407d15ba55c0fcf48e5a64dbb
#
_entry.id   b448e7a407d15ba55c0fcf48e5a64dbb
#
_cell.length_a   1.000
_cell.length_b   1.000
_cell.length_c   1.000
_cell.angle_alpha   90.00
_cell.angle_beta   90.00
_cell.angle_gamma   90.00
#
_symmetry.space_group_name_H-M   'P 1'
#
loop_
_entity.id
_entity.type
_entity.pdbx_description
1 polymer ?
#
loop_
_entity_poly.entity_id
_entity_poly.type
_entity_poly.pdbx_seq_one_letter_code
_entity_poly.pdbx_strand_id
1 'polypeptide(L)'
;EQRKELMRDVIIYMRNNPSILFYESGNESISREHMVEMIAIRDQYDPHGGRAIGSREMLDIREAEYGGEMLYVNKSEHHPMIQTEYCRDEGLRKYWDEYSYPFHKQGDGPLHKGQDAGAYNQNQDRLTVEFVRRWYDLWRERPGTGRRVNSGGAKIVFSDTQTYGRGAENYRRSGVVDPLRIPKDGFFAHKVMWDGWVDVENYHTHIIGHWNYTPDVRKPVYVVSSGDAVELFVNGKSKGFGRQDYRFLFTFDSVQWEKGTIEAISYDEQHKELSRHSFQTVGEPERLKLTLMHGPQGVFADGADIAMVQVEVVDDNGERCPLANHKIKFDLQGPAEWRGGIAQAADNYVLAKELPVECGITRVMIRSTTQPGNVVLKVAAEGLASEEIAF
;
A
#
# COMPACT_ATOMS: atom_id res chain seq x y z
N GLU A 1 6.16 27.33 -22.66
CA GLU A 1 4.79 27.72 -23.01
C GLU A 1 3.77 26.65 -22.57
N GLN A 2 3.91 25.40 -23.00
CA GLN A 2 2.98 24.31 -22.69
C GLN A 2 2.69 24.14 -21.18
N ARG A 3 3.70 24.29 -20.32
CA ARG A 3 3.51 24.20 -18.84
C ARG A 3 2.63 25.34 -18.32
N LYS A 4 2.73 26.53 -18.89
CA LYS A 4 1.92 27.69 -18.51
C LYS A 4 0.45 27.48 -18.90
N GLU A 5 0.21 27.00 -20.11
CA GLU A 5 -1.13 26.67 -20.58
C GLU A 5 -1.77 25.59 -19.71
N LEU A 6 -1.03 24.53 -19.41
CA LEU A 6 -1.51 23.47 -18.54
C LEU A 6 -1.85 23.99 -17.14
N MET A 7 -0.98 24.81 -16.53
CA MET A 7 -1.23 25.39 -15.21
C MET A 7 -2.46 26.28 -15.20
N ARG A 8 -2.62 27.15 -16.21
CA ARG A 8 -3.82 27.97 -16.41
C ARG A 8 -5.08 27.11 -16.47
N ASP A 9 -5.06 26.10 -17.29
CA ASP A 9 -6.23 25.25 -17.53
C ASP A 9 -6.60 24.43 -16.27
N VAL A 10 -5.61 23.92 -15.55
CA VAL A 10 -5.83 23.26 -14.26
C VAL A 10 -6.45 24.19 -13.23
N ILE A 11 -5.94 25.42 -13.11
CA ILE A 11 -6.49 26.40 -12.18
C ILE A 11 -7.93 26.76 -12.55
N ILE A 12 -8.19 27.07 -13.80
CA ILE A 12 -9.55 27.41 -14.27
C ILE A 12 -10.53 26.26 -13.99
N TYR A 13 -10.11 25.03 -14.25
CA TYR A 13 -10.94 23.85 -14.04
C TYR A 13 -11.19 23.56 -12.56
N MET A 14 -10.18 23.75 -11.69
CA MET A 14 -10.21 23.31 -10.31
C MET A 14 -10.57 24.39 -9.29
N ARG A 15 -10.42 25.68 -9.60
CA ARG A 15 -10.56 26.81 -8.64
C ARG A 15 -11.87 26.86 -7.87
N ASN A 16 -12.95 26.33 -8.44
CA ASN A 16 -14.26 26.29 -7.80
C ASN A 16 -14.45 25.05 -6.91
N ASN A 17 -13.46 24.17 -6.83
CA ASN A 17 -13.53 22.98 -6.00
C ASN A 17 -12.98 23.30 -4.60
N PRO A 18 -13.80 23.26 -3.54
CA PRO A 18 -13.37 23.57 -2.17
C PRO A 18 -12.37 22.58 -1.59
N SER A 19 -12.22 21.38 -2.18
CA SER A 19 -11.24 20.37 -1.75
C SER A 19 -9.82 20.67 -2.21
N ILE A 20 -9.61 21.66 -3.10
CA ILE A 20 -8.26 22.06 -3.51
C ILE A 20 -7.68 23.01 -2.46
N LEU A 21 -6.58 22.58 -1.86
CA LEU A 21 -5.90 23.33 -0.79
C LEU A 21 -4.75 24.19 -1.33
N PHE A 22 -4.01 23.67 -2.31
CA PHE A 22 -2.86 24.33 -2.93
C PHE A 22 -2.63 23.78 -4.33
N TYR A 23 -1.79 24.49 -5.09
CA TYR A 23 -1.39 24.11 -6.44
C TYR A 23 0.07 23.67 -6.49
N GLU A 24 0.34 22.54 -7.12
CA GLU A 24 1.68 22.05 -7.42
C GLU A 24 2.06 22.48 -8.85
N SER A 25 3.08 23.30 -9.00
CA SER A 25 3.46 23.88 -10.30
C SER A 25 4.39 23.01 -11.13
N GLY A 26 4.85 21.91 -10.59
CA GLY A 26 5.71 20.95 -11.29
C GLY A 26 6.33 19.93 -10.36
N ASN A 27 7.03 18.95 -10.94
CA ASN A 27 7.68 17.88 -10.18
C ASN A 27 9.12 18.21 -9.82
N GLU A 28 10.01 18.25 -10.80
CA GLU A 28 11.45 18.47 -10.61
C GLU A 28 11.92 19.63 -11.50
N SER A 29 13.00 20.29 -11.09
CA SER A 29 13.70 21.29 -11.89
C SER A 29 12.83 22.47 -12.33
N ILE A 30 11.98 22.95 -11.46
CA ILE A 30 11.29 24.24 -11.66
C ILE A 30 12.27 25.35 -11.26
N SER A 31 12.57 26.28 -12.16
CA SER A 31 13.42 27.42 -11.85
C SER A 31 12.62 28.50 -11.10
N ARG A 32 13.34 29.43 -10.48
CA ARG A 32 12.76 30.60 -9.85
C ARG A 32 11.89 31.42 -10.81
N GLU A 33 12.37 31.63 -12.01
CA GLU A 33 11.65 32.39 -13.05
C GLU A 33 10.34 31.69 -13.42
N HIS A 34 10.36 30.36 -13.58
CA HIS A 34 9.13 29.59 -13.81
C HIS A 34 8.17 29.68 -12.62
N MET A 35 8.66 29.68 -11.37
CA MET A 35 7.80 29.82 -10.20
C MET A 35 7.07 31.17 -10.20
N VAL A 36 7.78 32.26 -10.51
CA VAL A 36 7.19 33.60 -10.63
C VAL A 36 6.08 33.63 -11.71
N GLU A 37 6.33 32.99 -12.86
CA GLU A 37 5.31 32.87 -13.91
C GLU A 37 4.08 32.05 -13.46
N MET A 38 4.28 30.96 -12.73
CA MET A 38 3.17 30.14 -12.23
C MET A 38 2.35 30.86 -11.17
N ILE A 39 2.99 31.66 -10.32
CA ILE A 39 2.31 32.54 -9.37
C ILE A 39 1.44 33.57 -10.11
N ALA A 40 1.99 34.22 -11.12
CA ALA A 40 1.23 35.19 -11.92
C ALA A 40 0.01 34.58 -12.58
N ILE A 41 0.11 33.35 -13.06
CA ILE A 41 -1.02 32.58 -13.61
C ILE A 41 -2.06 32.30 -12.52
N ARG A 42 -1.64 31.83 -11.33
CA ARG A 42 -2.55 31.63 -10.20
C ARG A 42 -3.27 32.92 -9.84
N ASP A 43 -2.55 34.01 -9.66
CA ASP A 43 -3.11 35.31 -9.27
C ASP A 43 -4.11 35.85 -10.31
N GLN A 44 -3.87 35.61 -11.58
CA GLN A 44 -4.78 35.99 -12.65
C GLN A 44 -6.08 35.16 -12.69
N TYR A 45 -5.99 33.86 -12.48
CA TYR A 45 -7.11 32.93 -12.71
C TYR A 45 -7.79 32.41 -11.43
N ASP A 46 -7.15 32.56 -10.27
CA ASP A 46 -7.73 32.26 -8.94
C ASP A 46 -7.40 33.36 -7.93
N PRO A 47 -7.74 34.63 -8.19
CA PRO A 47 -7.33 35.78 -7.36
C PRO A 47 -7.93 35.76 -5.94
N HIS A 48 -8.98 35.00 -5.72
CA HIS A 48 -9.72 34.99 -4.44
C HIS A 48 -9.66 33.65 -3.72
N GLY A 49 -9.02 32.63 -4.30
CA GLY A 49 -8.98 31.27 -3.74
C GLY A 49 -8.12 31.13 -2.50
N GLY A 50 -7.14 32.01 -2.32
CA GLY A 50 -6.21 31.98 -1.17
C GLY A 50 -5.33 30.73 -1.13
N ARG A 51 -5.22 30.01 -2.27
CA ARG A 51 -4.48 28.76 -2.36
C ARG A 51 -3.00 29.00 -2.58
N ALA A 52 -2.18 28.44 -1.73
CA ALA A 52 -0.73 28.46 -1.87
C ALA A 52 -0.30 27.78 -3.18
N ILE A 53 0.81 28.23 -3.76
CA ILE A 53 1.44 27.61 -4.92
C ILE A 53 2.92 27.35 -4.63
N GLY A 54 3.37 26.19 -5.00
CA GLY A 54 4.75 25.76 -4.81
C GLY A 54 5.12 24.61 -5.74
N SER A 55 6.21 23.99 -5.46
CA SER A 55 6.67 22.80 -6.17
C SER A 55 7.64 21.99 -5.32
N ARG A 56 7.86 20.76 -5.71
CA ARG A 56 8.95 19.96 -5.20
C ARG A 56 10.30 20.64 -5.44
N GLU A 57 11.22 20.54 -4.48
CA GLU A 57 12.55 21.15 -4.51
C GLU A 57 12.57 22.69 -4.48
N MET A 58 11.46 23.32 -4.08
CA MET A 58 11.35 24.78 -3.99
C MET A 58 11.54 25.34 -2.56
N LEU A 59 12.08 24.54 -1.65
CA LEU A 59 12.25 24.93 -0.24
C LEU A 59 13.12 26.18 -0.02
N ASP A 60 14.07 26.42 -0.89
CA ASP A 60 15.00 27.56 -0.81
C ASP A 60 14.63 28.70 -1.81
N ILE A 61 13.52 28.56 -2.53
CA ILE A 61 13.05 29.58 -3.46
C ILE A 61 12.02 30.48 -2.77
N ARG A 62 12.38 31.70 -2.50
CA ARG A 62 11.57 32.65 -1.69
C ARG A 62 10.20 32.96 -2.29
N GLU A 63 10.08 32.88 -3.58
CA GLU A 63 8.84 33.16 -4.30
C GLU A 63 7.82 32.04 -4.18
N ALA A 64 8.25 30.80 -3.94
CA ALA A 64 7.34 29.70 -3.66
C ALA A 64 6.68 29.91 -2.27
N GLU A 65 5.41 29.63 -2.17
CA GLU A 65 4.65 29.80 -0.92
C GLU A 65 4.71 28.53 -0.05
N TYR A 66 5.09 27.41 -0.64
CA TYR A 66 5.50 26.17 0.05
C TYR A 66 6.57 25.47 -0.78
N GLY A 67 7.31 24.57 -0.15
CA GLY A 67 8.23 23.68 -0.84
C GLY A 67 7.88 22.22 -0.61
N GLY A 68 8.03 21.40 -1.65
CA GLY A 68 7.92 19.95 -1.57
C GLY A 68 9.27 19.29 -1.36
N GLU A 69 9.28 18.11 -0.79
CA GLU A 69 10.46 17.25 -0.69
C GLU A 69 10.08 15.80 -0.95
N MET A 70 11.02 14.99 -1.43
CA MET A 70 10.74 13.63 -1.83
C MET A 70 10.96 12.59 -0.72
N LEU A 71 12.17 12.53 -0.20
CA LEU A 71 12.58 11.47 0.72
C LEU A 71 13.20 12.00 2.00
N TYR A 72 13.56 13.27 1.99
CA TYR A 72 14.34 13.86 3.04
C TYR A 72 13.49 14.86 3.78
N VAL A 73 13.39 14.65 5.05
CA VAL A 73 12.80 15.60 5.94
C VAL A 73 13.76 16.75 6.08
N ASN A 74 13.31 17.96 5.72
CA ASN A 74 13.90 19.10 6.33
C ASN A 74 15.11 19.78 5.71
N LYS A 75 14.87 20.47 4.65
CA LYS A 75 15.88 21.35 4.10
C LYS A 75 15.49 22.83 4.12
N SER A 76 14.21 23.16 4.36
CA SER A 76 13.75 24.54 4.31
C SER A 76 13.84 25.25 5.66
N GLU A 77 14.26 26.50 5.62
CA GLU A 77 14.20 27.45 6.73
C GLU A 77 13.12 28.52 6.50
N HIS A 78 12.50 28.56 5.33
CA HIS A 78 11.73 29.73 4.89
C HIS A 78 10.26 29.43 4.61
N HIS A 79 9.90 28.20 4.24
CA HIS A 79 8.57 27.85 3.79
C HIS A 79 7.99 26.68 4.55
N PRO A 80 6.66 26.58 4.63
CA PRO A 80 6.00 25.34 4.97
C PRO A 80 6.47 24.23 4.04
N MET A 81 6.78 23.06 4.60
CA MET A 81 7.20 21.90 3.85
C MET A 81 6.04 20.92 3.75
N ILE A 82 5.72 20.53 2.52
CA ILE A 82 4.83 19.40 2.24
C ILE A 82 5.68 18.33 1.59
N GLN A 83 5.76 17.17 2.21
CA GLN A 83 6.48 16.05 1.63
C GLN A 83 5.60 15.39 0.56
N THR A 84 5.78 15.82 -0.68
CA THR A 84 4.91 15.43 -1.81
C THR A 84 5.16 14.00 -2.30
N GLU A 85 6.26 13.38 -1.86
CA GLU A 85 6.63 12.02 -2.25
C GLU A 85 7.42 11.32 -1.14
N TYR A 86 6.76 10.86 -0.07
CA TYR A 86 7.48 10.13 0.97
C TYR A 86 7.42 8.60 0.79
N CYS A 87 8.43 7.88 1.32
CA CYS A 87 8.51 6.42 1.35
C CYS A 87 8.33 5.77 -0.03
N ARG A 88 9.23 6.05 -0.95
CA ARG A 88 9.22 5.44 -2.29
C ARG A 88 9.96 4.11 -2.37
N ASP A 89 10.44 3.56 -1.26
CA ASP A 89 11.13 2.27 -1.24
C ASP A 89 10.26 1.19 -1.85
N GLU A 90 10.90 0.24 -2.51
CA GLU A 90 10.21 -0.84 -3.19
C GLU A 90 10.07 -2.05 -2.28
N GLY A 91 8.98 -2.78 -2.43
CA GLY A 91 8.75 -4.03 -1.73
C GLY A 91 7.95 -4.99 -2.58
N LEU A 92 8.21 -6.26 -2.42
CA LEU A 92 7.55 -7.32 -3.17
C LEU A 92 6.37 -7.88 -2.36
N ARG A 93 5.14 -7.76 -2.84
CA ARG A 93 3.98 -8.35 -2.17
C ARG A 93 4.10 -9.88 -2.05
N LYS A 94 4.71 -10.49 -3.04
CA LYS A 94 4.92 -11.94 -3.13
C LYS A 94 5.89 -12.50 -2.09
N TYR A 95 6.73 -11.67 -1.49
CA TYR A 95 7.76 -12.09 -0.56
C TYR A 95 7.51 -11.46 0.81
N TRP A 96 7.02 -12.26 1.74
CA TRP A 96 6.72 -11.80 3.09
C TRP A 96 7.97 -11.39 3.84
N ASP A 97 8.93 -12.33 3.93
CA ASP A 97 10.17 -12.17 4.66
C ASP A 97 11.25 -13.15 4.15
N GLU A 98 12.40 -13.14 4.80
CA GLU A 98 13.50 -14.06 4.47
C GLU A 98 13.35 -15.46 5.08
N TYR A 99 12.31 -15.70 5.87
CA TYR A 99 12.09 -16.95 6.60
C TYR A 99 11.01 -17.85 5.99
N SER A 100 10.28 -17.35 5.02
CA SER A 100 9.23 -18.08 4.32
C SER A 100 9.46 -18.13 2.81
N TYR A 101 8.97 -19.19 2.17
CA TYR A 101 9.07 -19.32 0.72
C TYR A 101 8.45 -18.08 0.02
N PRO A 102 9.10 -17.52 -1.00
CA PRO A 102 10.33 -17.93 -1.68
C PRO A 102 11.65 -17.44 -1.05
N PHE A 103 11.69 -17.12 0.23
CA PHE A 103 12.91 -16.76 0.99
C PHE A 103 13.62 -15.51 0.47
N HIS A 104 12.85 -14.47 0.18
CA HIS A 104 13.40 -13.22 -0.34
C HIS A 104 14.22 -12.49 0.73
N LYS A 105 15.52 -12.39 0.52
CA LYS A 105 16.41 -11.60 1.36
C LYS A 105 16.41 -10.14 0.91
N GLN A 106 16.72 -9.25 1.85
CA GLN A 106 16.92 -7.85 1.50
C GLN A 106 18.01 -7.72 0.43
N GLY A 107 17.68 -7.05 -0.66
CA GLY A 107 18.58 -6.85 -1.78
C GLY A 107 18.42 -7.86 -2.91
N ASP A 108 17.67 -8.94 -2.70
CA ASP A 108 17.32 -9.85 -3.79
C ASP A 108 16.34 -9.16 -4.75
N GLY A 109 16.41 -9.54 -6.00
CA GLY A 109 15.49 -9.08 -7.03
C GLY A 109 16.17 -8.30 -8.14
N PRO A 110 15.38 -7.70 -9.04
CA PRO A 110 15.90 -7.04 -10.22
C PRO A 110 16.72 -5.80 -9.89
N LEU A 111 17.70 -5.52 -10.72
CA LEU A 111 18.51 -4.30 -10.63
C LEU A 111 17.67 -3.08 -11.02
N HIS A 112 17.77 -2.01 -10.23
CA HIS A 112 17.17 -0.73 -10.59
C HIS A 112 18.14 0.08 -11.46
N LYS A 113 17.76 0.35 -12.71
CA LYS A 113 18.61 1.07 -13.68
C LYS A 113 20.02 0.46 -13.83
N GLY A 114 20.11 -0.87 -13.79
CA GLY A 114 21.38 -1.58 -13.91
C GLY A 114 22.28 -1.55 -12.67
N GLN A 115 21.80 -1.01 -11.56
CA GLN A 115 22.52 -0.97 -10.29
C GLN A 115 21.94 -1.94 -9.29
N ASP A 116 22.74 -2.30 -8.28
CA ASP A 116 22.25 -3.10 -7.15
C ASP A 116 21.02 -2.44 -6.52
N ALA A 117 19.92 -3.15 -6.55
CA ALA A 117 18.65 -2.69 -6.01
C ALA A 117 18.47 -3.00 -4.51
N GLY A 118 19.56 -3.40 -3.83
CA GLY A 118 19.53 -3.82 -2.44
C GLY A 118 18.91 -2.83 -1.48
N ALA A 119 19.04 -1.54 -1.78
CA ALA A 119 18.41 -0.48 -1.01
C ALA A 119 16.90 -0.30 -1.30
N TYR A 120 16.41 -0.86 -2.41
CA TYR A 120 15.04 -0.65 -2.89
C TYR A 120 14.19 -1.92 -2.83
N ASN A 121 14.80 -3.09 -3.00
CA ASN A 121 14.07 -4.36 -2.97
C ASN A 121 14.02 -4.90 -1.55
N GLN A 122 12.96 -4.57 -0.86
CA GLN A 122 12.70 -5.06 0.48
C GLN A 122 11.57 -6.08 0.46
N ASN A 123 11.60 -7.06 1.36
CA ASN A 123 10.44 -7.90 1.62
C ASN A 123 9.36 -7.11 2.38
N GLN A 124 8.17 -7.67 2.52
CA GLN A 124 7.01 -6.94 3.04
C GLN A 124 7.17 -6.46 4.47
N ASP A 125 7.74 -7.28 5.34
CA ASP A 125 7.91 -6.94 6.75
C ASP A 125 8.87 -5.74 6.90
N ARG A 126 10.00 -5.77 6.22
CA ARG A 126 11.00 -4.67 6.24
C ARG A 126 10.48 -3.40 5.60
N LEU A 127 9.76 -3.51 4.47
CA LEU A 127 9.15 -2.34 3.83
C LEU A 127 8.14 -1.67 4.76
N THR A 128 7.35 -2.47 5.48
CA THR A 128 6.36 -1.94 6.43
C THR A 128 7.03 -1.27 7.63
N VAL A 129 8.09 -1.87 8.17
CA VAL A 129 8.92 -1.22 9.22
C VAL A 129 9.48 0.10 8.72
N GLU A 130 9.97 0.15 7.47
CA GLU A 130 10.47 1.38 6.86
C GLU A 130 9.40 2.46 6.73
N PHE A 131 8.16 2.09 6.38
CA PHE A 131 7.05 3.04 6.36
C PHE A 131 6.78 3.65 7.74
N VAL A 132 6.81 2.84 8.79
CA VAL A 132 6.61 3.34 10.16
C VAL A 132 7.75 4.26 10.58
N ARG A 133 8.99 3.89 10.28
CA ARG A 133 10.17 4.70 10.57
C ARG A 133 10.09 6.06 9.87
N ARG A 134 9.78 6.07 8.57
CA ARG A 134 9.67 7.31 7.77
C ARG A 134 8.53 8.20 8.25
N TRP A 135 7.41 7.62 8.61
CA TRP A 135 6.31 8.36 9.21
C TRP A 135 6.71 9.00 10.54
N TYR A 136 7.39 8.25 11.38
CA TYR A 136 7.91 8.77 12.65
C TYR A 136 8.90 9.91 12.44
N ASP A 137 9.85 9.76 11.53
CA ASP A 137 10.82 10.80 11.20
C ASP A 137 10.13 12.05 10.66
N LEU A 138 9.15 11.90 9.78
CA LEU A 138 8.32 12.99 9.28
C LEU A 138 7.64 13.76 10.41
N TRP A 139 7.16 13.05 11.41
CA TRP A 139 6.47 13.63 12.55
C TRP A 139 7.40 14.23 13.60
N ARG A 140 8.50 13.59 13.89
CA ARG A 140 9.50 14.07 14.85
C ARG A 140 10.07 15.43 14.46
N GLU A 141 10.22 15.65 13.18
CA GLU A 141 10.79 16.87 12.62
C GLU A 141 9.79 18.05 12.52
N ARG A 142 8.72 17.99 13.27
CA ARG A 142 7.64 18.97 13.29
C ARG A 142 7.96 20.30 13.95
N PRO A 143 6.96 21.23 13.91
CA PRO A 143 7.02 22.50 14.65
C PRO A 143 7.47 22.31 16.09
N GLY A 144 8.38 23.17 16.53
CA GLY A 144 9.03 23.08 17.84
C GLY A 144 10.45 22.55 17.78
N THR A 145 10.87 21.98 16.68
CA THR A 145 12.28 21.60 16.46
C THR A 145 13.12 22.72 15.88
N GLY A 146 12.60 23.96 15.84
CA GLY A 146 13.31 25.16 15.44
C GLY A 146 12.86 25.74 14.11
N ARG A 147 13.57 25.51 13.02
CA ARG A 147 13.49 26.28 11.78
C ARG A 147 12.50 25.76 10.75
N ARG A 148 11.72 24.71 11.05
CA ARG A 148 11.04 23.92 10.03
C ARG A 148 9.59 23.66 10.38
N VAL A 149 8.74 23.84 9.41
CA VAL A 149 7.32 23.50 9.52
C VAL A 149 7.01 22.42 8.50
N ASN A 150 6.85 21.19 8.98
CA ASN A 150 6.27 20.12 8.20
C ASN A 150 4.74 20.23 8.26
N SER A 151 4.13 20.49 7.12
CA SER A 151 2.68 20.71 6.99
C SER A 151 1.92 19.48 6.55
N GLY A 152 2.60 18.38 6.25
CA GLY A 152 2.00 17.13 5.83
C GLY A 152 2.82 16.38 4.81
N GLY A 153 2.27 15.28 4.30
CA GLY A 153 2.92 14.47 3.29
C GLY A 153 1.95 13.58 2.51
N ALA A 154 2.35 13.25 1.30
CA ALA A 154 1.67 12.31 0.43
C ALA A 154 2.55 11.10 0.17
N LYS A 155 2.00 9.91 0.43
CA LYS A 155 2.69 8.64 0.16
C LYS A 155 2.75 8.38 -1.34
N ILE A 156 3.94 8.14 -1.85
CA ILE A 156 4.10 7.65 -3.21
C ILE A 156 4.57 6.19 -3.18
N VAL A 157 3.89 5.29 -3.80
CA VAL A 157 2.55 5.41 -4.39
C VAL A 157 1.53 4.76 -3.48
N PHE A 158 0.25 5.11 -3.60
CA PHE A 158 -0.80 4.40 -2.88
C PHE A 158 -0.92 2.97 -3.38
N SER A 159 -0.97 2.78 -4.69
CA SER A 159 -1.09 1.48 -5.34
C SER A 159 0.15 1.17 -6.15
N ASP A 160 0.62 -0.08 -6.08
CA ASP A 160 1.58 -0.57 -7.06
C ASP A 160 1.09 -0.29 -8.48
N THR A 161 2.03 -0.01 -9.35
CA THR A 161 1.74 0.30 -10.75
C THR A 161 2.59 -0.55 -11.67
N GLN A 162 2.05 -0.88 -12.82
CA GLN A 162 2.82 -1.39 -13.92
C GLN A 162 3.40 -0.19 -14.68
N THR A 163 4.59 0.23 -14.28
CA THR A 163 5.22 1.43 -14.81
C THR A 163 6.44 1.06 -15.62
N TYR A 164 6.42 1.44 -16.87
CA TYR A 164 7.56 1.29 -17.78
C TYR A 164 8.79 2.04 -17.24
N GLY A 165 9.97 1.42 -17.35
CA GLY A 165 11.24 2.07 -17.08
C GLY A 165 11.84 1.86 -15.67
N ARG A 166 11.34 0.91 -14.89
CA ARG A 166 11.87 0.55 -13.57
C ARG A 166 12.75 -0.71 -13.58
N GLY A 167 13.61 -0.85 -14.57
CA GLY A 167 14.50 -1.99 -14.72
C GLY A 167 13.91 -3.10 -15.60
N ALA A 168 14.36 -4.35 -15.41
CA ALA A 168 13.89 -5.51 -16.18
C ALA A 168 12.40 -5.81 -15.93
N GLU A 169 11.87 -5.40 -14.79
CA GLU A 169 10.47 -5.55 -14.43
C GLU A 169 9.73 -4.22 -14.56
N ASN A 170 8.72 -4.18 -15.41
CA ASN A 170 7.95 -2.98 -15.72
C ASN A 170 6.87 -2.68 -14.69
N TYR A 171 7.18 -2.73 -13.40
CA TYR A 171 6.21 -2.40 -12.36
C TYR A 171 6.89 -1.78 -11.13
N ARG A 172 6.12 -0.99 -10.39
CA ARG A 172 6.53 -0.33 -9.16
C ARG A 172 5.79 -0.96 -7.98
N ARG A 173 6.53 -1.30 -6.93
CA ARG A 173 6.07 -2.10 -5.79
C ARG A 173 6.05 -1.35 -4.46
N SER A 174 6.24 -0.05 -4.49
CA SER A 174 6.24 0.80 -3.31
C SER A 174 4.84 1.18 -2.79
N GLY A 175 3.80 0.63 -3.40
CA GLY A 175 2.41 0.84 -2.96
C GLY A 175 2.09 0.19 -1.62
N VAL A 176 1.13 0.74 -0.92
CA VAL A 176 0.52 0.12 0.27
C VAL A 176 -0.54 -0.90 -0.09
N VAL A 177 -1.06 -0.83 -1.31
CA VAL A 177 -1.91 -1.85 -1.93
C VAL A 177 -1.30 -2.29 -3.25
N ASP A 178 -1.69 -3.46 -3.73
CA ASP A 178 -1.29 -3.93 -5.06
C ASP A 178 -2.11 -3.24 -6.18
N PRO A 179 -1.82 -3.51 -7.48
CA PRO A 179 -2.55 -2.88 -8.57
C PRO A 179 -4.06 -3.17 -8.58
N LEU A 180 -4.49 -4.27 -7.99
CA LEU A 180 -5.88 -4.68 -7.86
C LEU A 180 -6.51 -4.25 -6.53
N ARG A 181 -5.86 -3.35 -5.80
CA ARG A 181 -6.31 -2.82 -4.50
C ARG A 181 -6.36 -3.86 -3.38
N ILE A 182 -5.55 -4.92 -3.46
CA ILE A 182 -5.38 -5.85 -2.35
C ILE A 182 -4.43 -5.21 -1.33
N PRO A 183 -4.86 -5.04 -0.07
CA PRO A 183 -4.02 -4.44 0.96
C PRO A 183 -2.76 -5.26 1.24
N LYS A 184 -1.65 -4.57 1.43
CA LYS A 184 -0.40 -5.10 1.98
C LYS A 184 -0.27 -4.68 3.44
N ASP A 185 0.72 -5.22 4.17
CA ASP A 185 0.95 -4.82 5.57
C ASP A 185 1.14 -3.30 5.72
N GLY A 186 1.78 -2.67 4.73
CA GLY A 186 1.95 -1.23 4.68
C GLY A 186 0.63 -0.43 4.69
N PHE A 187 -0.46 -0.98 4.15
CA PHE A 187 -1.78 -0.35 4.25
C PHE A 187 -2.28 -0.33 5.69
N PHE A 188 -2.20 -1.47 6.37
CA PHE A 188 -2.64 -1.57 7.77
C PHE A 188 -1.74 -0.74 8.70
N ALA A 189 -0.43 -0.70 8.44
CA ALA A 189 0.48 0.16 9.18
C ALA A 189 0.11 1.65 9.05
N HIS A 190 -0.17 2.13 7.83
CA HIS A 190 -0.62 3.51 7.62
C HIS A 190 -1.97 3.78 8.28
N LYS A 191 -2.91 2.82 8.22
CA LYS A 191 -4.19 2.94 8.91
C LYS A 191 -3.99 3.11 10.42
N VAL A 192 -3.19 2.25 11.04
CA VAL A 192 -2.88 2.33 12.48
C VAL A 192 -2.25 3.67 12.84
N MET A 193 -1.27 4.13 12.06
CA MET A 193 -0.59 5.40 12.32
C MET A 193 -1.49 6.60 12.12
N TRP A 194 -2.32 6.58 11.07
CA TRP A 194 -3.25 7.66 10.77
C TRP A 194 -4.35 7.75 11.84
N ASP A 195 -5.03 6.64 12.13
CA ASP A 195 -6.10 6.61 13.13
C ASP A 195 -5.56 6.95 14.54
N GLY A 196 -4.40 6.42 14.90
CA GLY A 196 -3.72 6.75 16.15
C GLY A 196 -3.33 8.23 16.31
N TRP A 197 -3.57 9.02 15.29
CA TRP A 197 -3.26 10.44 15.26
C TRP A 197 -4.47 11.34 15.04
N VAL A 198 -5.43 10.97 14.20
CA VAL A 198 -6.61 11.78 13.88
C VAL A 198 -7.88 11.26 14.55
N ASP A 199 -7.91 10.00 14.93
CA ASP A 199 -9.01 9.32 15.63
C ASP A 199 -8.42 8.51 16.80
N VAL A 200 -7.89 9.22 17.76
CA VAL A 200 -7.06 8.68 18.85
C VAL A 200 -7.78 7.73 19.79
N GLU A 201 -9.10 7.67 19.74
CA GLU A 201 -9.92 6.75 20.53
C GLU A 201 -10.21 5.43 19.80
N ASN A 202 -9.88 5.36 18.51
CA ASN A 202 -10.08 4.19 17.69
C ASN A 202 -8.75 3.40 17.56
N TYR A 203 -8.48 2.59 18.56
CA TYR A 203 -7.22 1.86 18.65
C TYR A 203 -7.16 0.68 17.68
N HIS A 204 -6.01 0.53 17.05
CA HIS A 204 -5.73 -0.58 16.13
C HIS A 204 -4.40 -1.25 16.47
N THR A 205 -4.36 -2.55 16.20
CA THR A 205 -3.15 -3.36 16.30
C THR A 205 -3.07 -4.24 15.05
N HIS A 206 -1.88 -4.39 14.46
CA HIS A 206 -1.64 -5.23 13.29
C HIS A 206 -0.28 -5.92 13.42
N ILE A 207 -0.28 -7.25 13.40
CA ILE A 207 0.95 -8.07 13.27
C ILE A 207 1.36 -8.02 11.81
N ILE A 208 2.62 -7.69 11.54
CA ILE A 208 3.17 -7.66 10.18
C ILE A 208 3.52 -9.08 9.74
N GLY A 209 3.12 -9.45 8.51
CA GLY A 209 3.43 -10.73 7.90
C GLY A 209 2.34 -11.79 8.07
N HIS A 210 2.75 -13.00 8.41
CA HIS A 210 1.89 -14.17 8.57
C HIS A 210 2.45 -15.10 9.66
N TRP A 211 1.76 -16.24 9.91
CA TRP A 211 2.23 -17.22 10.90
C TRP A 211 2.31 -18.64 10.34
N ASN A 212 2.87 -18.78 9.11
CA ASN A 212 3.12 -20.06 8.44
C ASN A 212 4.62 -20.24 8.19
N TYR A 213 5.31 -20.96 9.08
CA TYR A 213 6.75 -21.23 8.99
C TYR A 213 7.03 -22.69 9.28
N THR A 214 8.30 -23.05 9.46
CA THR A 214 8.78 -24.37 9.85
C THR A 214 9.30 -24.36 11.30
N PRO A 215 9.37 -25.50 11.98
CA PRO A 215 9.75 -25.57 13.41
C PRO A 215 11.15 -25.03 13.75
N ASP A 216 12.03 -24.92 12.78
CA ASP A 216 13.38 -24.38 12.93
C ASP A 216 13.42 -22.85 12.87
N VAL A 217 12.32 -22.21 12.48
CA VAL A 217 12.28 -20.75 12.32
C VAL A 217 12.17 -20.05 13.66
N ARG A 218 13.12 -19.17 13.89
CA ARG A 218 13.12 -18.16 14.95
C ARG A 218 13.39 -16.81 14.31
N LYS A 219 12.48 -15.87 14.46
CA LYS A 219 12.53 -14.60 13.73
C LYS A 219 12.06 -13.41 14.58
N PRO A 220 12.41 -12.17 14.20
CA PRO A 220 11.75 -11.00 14.74
C PRO A 220 10.28 -10.97 14.31
N VAL A 221 9.41 -10.54 15.22
CA VAL A 221 8.00 -10.23 14.94
C VAL A 221 7.80 -8.73 15.15
N TYR A 222 7.18 -8.10 14.19
CA TYR A 222 6.87 -6.68 14.22
C TYR A 222 5.36 -6.48 14.35
N VAL A 223 4.98 -5.56 15.22
CA VAL A 223 3.58 -5.20 15.44
C VAL A 223 3.44 -3.69 15.33
N VAL A 224 2.49 -3.24 14.53
CA VAL A 224 2.10 -1.83 14.48
C VAL A 224 0.87 -1.63 15.34
N SER A 225 0.92 -0.70 16.28
CA SER A 225 -0.19 -0.42 17.19
C SER A 225 -0.26 1.05 17.58
N SER A 226 -1.48 1.55 17.79
CA SER A 226 -1.72 2.87 18.36
C SER A 226 -1.79 2.87 19.90
N GLY A 227 -1.75 1.69 20.55
CA GLY A 227 -1.64 1.58 22.01
C GLY A 227 -0.27 1.99 22.56
N ASP A 228 -0.16 2.05 23.89
CA ASP A 228 1.07 2.47 24.58
C ASP A 228 2.03 1.30 24.83
N ALA A 229 1.52 0.10 24.97
CA ALA A 229 2.28 -1.13 25.09
C ALA A 229 1.63 -2.25 24.28
N VAL A 230 2.45 -3.22 23.85
CA VAL A 230 1.96 -4.42 23.12
C VAL A 230 2.59 -5.65 23.74
N GLU A 231 1.78 -6.63 24.10
CA GLU A 231 2.20 -7.95 24.52
C GLU A 231 1.89 -8.98 23.43
N LEU A 232 2.85 -9.88 23.19
CA LEU A 232 2.73 -10.93 22.17
C LEU A 232 2.49 -12.29 22.83
N PHE A 233 1.59 -13.05 22.25
CA PHE A 233 1.28 -14.41 22.68
C PHE A 233 1.47 -15.40 21.53
N VAL A 234 2.00 -16.57 21.84
CA VAL A 234 2.01 -17.73 20.94
C VAL A 234 1.32 -18.88 21.66
N ASN A 235 0.24 -19.38 21.07
CA ASN A 235 -0.60 -20.43 21.67
C ASN A 235 -1.04 -20.09 23.12
N GLY A 236 -1.42 -18.83 23.35
CA GLY A 236 -1.83 -18.32 24.65
C GLY A 236 -0.70 -18.11 25.67
N LYS A 237 0.55 -18.37 25.30
CA LYS A 237 1.71 -18.14 26.16
C LYS A 237 2.35 -16.81 25.84
N SER A 238 2.45 -15.92 26.83
CA SER A 238 3.11 -14.64 26.68
C SER A 238 4.58 -14.80 26.25
N LYS A 239 4.98 -13.99 25.30
CA LYS A 239 6.37 -13.79 24.88
C LYS A 239 6.93 -12.47 25.41
N GLY A 240 6.15 -11.78 26.28
CA GLY A 240 6.49 -10.51 26.91
C GLY A 240 6.03 -9.30 26.07
N PHE A 241 6.44 -8.13 26.55
CA PHE A 241 6.15 -6.87 25.89
C PHE A 241 7.19 -6.54 24.82
N GLY A 242 6.71 -6.02 23.69
CA GLY A 242 7.56 -5.58 22.59
C GLY A 242 8.33 -4.30 22.94
N ARG A 243 9.57 -4.22 22.44
CA ARG A 243 10.34 -2.96 22.49
C ARG A 243 9.70 -1.97 21.52
N GLN A 244 9.31 -0.81 22.01
CA GLN A 244 8.81 0.29 21.18
C GLN A 244 9.99 1.01 20.51
N ASP A 245 10.26 0.69 19.24
CA ASP A 245 11.36 1.30 18.47
C ASP A 245 10.98 2.69 17.93
N TYR A 246 9.71 2.84 17.51
CA TYR A 246 9.09 4.08 17.06
C TYR A 246 7.69 4.18 17.67
N ARG A 247 7.07 5.35 17.63
CA ARG A 247 5.77 5.57 18.30
C ARG A 247 4.73 4.48 18.06
N PHE A 248 4.73 3.89 16.87
CA PHE A 248 3.73 2.90 16.47
C PHE A 248 4.31 1.50 16.25
N LEU A 249 5.63 1.29 16.39
CA LEU A 249 6.29 0.02 16.10
C LEU A 249 6.77 -0.65 17.37
N PHE A 250 6.31 -1.88 17.57
CA PHE A 250 6.72 -2.76 18.65
C PHE A 250 7.44 -3.98 18.06
N THR A 251 8.69 -4.20 18.50
CA THR A 251 9.56 -5.26 17.99
C THR A 251 9.78 -6.32 19.06
N PHE A 252 9.62 -7.57 18.66
CA PHE A 252 9.94 -8.76 19.41
C PHE A 252 11.11 -9.44 18.70
N ASP A 253 12.32 -9.29 19.20
CA ASP A 253 13.56 -9.58 18.47
C ASP A 253 13.74 -11.06 18.07
N SER A 254 13.20 -12.00 18.82
CA SER A 254 13.45 -13.41 18.62
C SER A 254 12.29 -14.28 19.12
N VAL A 255 11.33 -14.52 18.24
CA VAL A 255 10.16 -15.34 18.53
C VAL A 255 10.32 -16.69 17.82
N GLN A 256 10.29 -17.77 18.60
CA GLN A 256 10.25 -19.13 18.05
C GLN A 256 8.88 -19.39 17.45
N TRP A 257 8.85 -19.84 16.21
CA TRP A 257 7.59 -20.30 15.61
C TRP A 257 7.11 -21.60 16.27
N GLU A 258 5.84 -21.64 16.55
CA GLU A 258 5.10 -22.81 17.00
C GLU A 258 3.79 -22.86 16.21
N LYS A 259 3.42 -24.03 15.68
CA LYS A 259 2.13 -24.21 14.99
C LYS A 259 0.98 -23.81 15.92
N GLY A 260 0.05 -23.03 15.42
CA GLY A 260 -1.11 -22.53 16.16
C GLY A 260 -1.29 -21.03 16.00
N THR A 261 -1.62 -20.33 17.05
CA THR A 261 -2.01 -18.92 17.01
C THR A 261 -0.89 -18.01 17.50
N ILE A 262 -0.65 -16.92 16.78
CA ILE A 262 0.07 -15.74 17.27
C ILE A 262 -0.94 -14.62 17.49
N GLU A 263 -0.87 -13.95 18.63
CA GLU A 263 -1.77 -12.85 18.98
C GLU A 263 -0.97 -11.70 19.59
N ALA A 264 -1.28 -10.47 19.18
CA ALA A 264 -0.77 -9.24 19.76
C ALA A 264 -1.92 -8.50 20.42
N ILE A 265 -1.74 -8.10 21.66
CA ILE A 265 -2.72 -7.32 22.42
C ILE A 265 -2.07 -6.00 22.82
N SER A 266 -2.74 -4.90 22.52
CA SER A 266 -2.28 -3.58 22.93
C SER A 266 -2.99 -3.09 24.16
N TYR A 267 -2.29 -2.29 24.96
CA TYR A 267 -2.74 -1.75 26.24
C TYR A 267 -2.49 -0.26 26.33
N ASP A 268 -3.27 0.41 27.18
CA ASP A 268 -2.99 1.77 27.64
C ASP A 268 -1.96 1.78 28.80
N GLU A 269 -1.62 2.95 29.30
CA GLU A 269 -0.71 3.13 30.44
C GLU A 269 -1.23 2.49 31.75
N GLN A 270 -2.54 2.23 31.85
CA GLN A 270 -3.17 1.57 33.00
C GLN A 270 -3.32 0.05 32.80
N HIS A 271 -2.70 -0.52 31.76
CA HIS A 271 -2.81 -1.92 31.37
C HIS A 271 -4.23 -2.39 31.01
N LYS A 272 -5.09 -1.50 30.57
CA LYS A 272 -6.38 -1.85 30.00
C LYS A 272 -6.17 -2.21 28.51
N GLU A 273 -6.76 -3.32 28.10
CA GLU A 273 -6.75 -3.75 26.71
C GLU A 273 -7.45 -2.72 25.81
N LEU A 274 -6.82 -2.37 24.71
CA LEU A 274 -7.31 -1.41 23.72
C LEU A 274 -7.71 -2.08 22.42
N SER A 275 -6.86 -2.94 21.87
CA SER A 275 -7.12 -3.66 20.62
C SER A 275 -6.26 -4.91 20.52
N ARG A 276 -6.64 -5.82 19.61
CA ARG A 276 -5.88 -7.05 19.36
C ARG A 276 -5.88 -7.42 17.88
N HIS A 277 -4.87 -8.19 17.49
CA HIS A 277 -4.78 -8.82 16.19
C HIS A 277 -4.17 -10.20 16.31
N SER A 278 -4.65 -11.17 15.53
CA SER A 278 -4.13 -12.52 15.55
C SER A 278 -4.03 -13.15 14.18
N PHE A 279 -3.09 -14.06 14.02
CA PHE A 279 -3.03 -15.02 12.92
C PHE A 279 -3.05 -16.45 13.46
N GLN A 280 -3.54 -17.35 12.64
CA GLN A 280 -3.44 -18.78 12.88
C GLN A 280 -2.58 -19.42 11.79
N THR A 281 -1.81 -20.43 12.14
CA THR A 281 -1.15 -21.28 11.14
C THR A 281 -2.22 -21.98 10.31
N VAL A 282 -2.20 -21.76 9.01
CA VAL A 282 -3.14 -22.38 8.05
C VAL A 282 -2.59 -23.70 7.53
N GLY A 283 -3.51 -24.56 7.10
CA GLY A 283 -3.19 -25.87 6.51
C GLY A 283 -2.65 -25.77 5.08
N GLU A 284 -2.58 -26.93 4.44
CA GLU A 284 -2.17 -27.00 3.03
C GLU A 284 -3.26 -26.44 2.12
N PRO A 285 -2.89 -25.89 0.96
CA PRO A 285 -3.84 -25.46 -0.06
C PRO A 285 -4.75 -26.59 -0.53
N GLU A 286 -6.07 -26.41 -0.50
CA GLU A 286 -7.03 -27.45 -0.83
C GLU A 286 -8.04 -27.03 -1.89
N ARG A 287 -8.53 -25.79 -1.82
CA ARG A 287 -9.56 -25.31 -2.74
C ARG A 287 -9.44 -23.81 -3.03
N LEU A 288 -10.22 -23.38 -4.01
CA LEU A 288 -10.41 -21.98 -4.35
C LEU A 288 -11.65 -21.43 -3.62
N LYS A 289 -11.58 -20.17 -3.23
CA LYS A 289 -12.70 -19.41 -2.66
C LYS A 289 -12.92 -18.16 -3.48
N LEU A 290 -14.15 -17.93 -3.91
CA LEU A 290 -14.53 -16.79 -4.71
C LEU A 290 -15.38 -15.81 -3.90
N THR A 291 -15.09 -14.52 -4.06
CA THR A 291 -15.91 -13.44 -3.49
C THR A 291 -16.22 -12.43 -4.58
N LEU A 292 -17.51 -12.24 -4.88
CA LEU A 292 -17.98 -11.21 -5.80
C LEU A 292 -17.98 -9.85 -5.11
N MET A 293 -17.42 -8.86 -5.77
CA MET A 293 -17.38 -7.47 -5.35
C MET A 293 -18.03 -6.62 -6.44
N HIS A 294 -19.08 -5.89 -6.10
CA HIS A 294 -19.83 -5.04 -7.00
C HIS A 294 -20.40 -3.83 -6.24
N GLY A 295 -21.00 -2.89 -6.93
CA GLY A 295 -21.71 -1.78 -6.34
C GLY A 295 -22.89 -2.25 -5.46
N PRO A 296 -23.40 -1.41 -4.57
CA PRO A 296 -24.44 -1.80 -3.59
C PRO A 296 -25.78 -2.22 -4.24
N GLN A 297 -25.99 -1.89 -5.50
CA GLN A 297 -27.19 -2.21 -6.26
C GLN A 297 -27.01 -3.42 -7.21
N GLY A 298 -25.88 -4.12 -7.14
CA GLY A 298 -25.55 -5.24 -8.04
C GLY A 298 -24.71 -4.81 -9.24
N VAL A 299 -24.76 -5.65 -10.28
CA VAL A 299 -24.08 -5.42 -11.57
C VAL A 299 -25.13 -5.09 -12.62
N PHE A 300 -24.99 -3.96 -13.28
CA PHE A 300 -25.93 -3.49 -14.32
C PHE A 300 -25.44 -3.87 -15.72
N ALA A 301 -26.36 -4.29 -16.59
CA ALA A 301 -26.09 -4.54 -17.99
C ALA A 301 -26.10 -3.22 -18.81
N ASP A 302 -25.20 -2.29 -18.49
CA ASP A 302 -25.10 -0.96 -19.11
C ASP A 302 -23.90 -0.83 -20.07
N GLY A 303 -23.07 -1.88 -20.16
CA GLY A 303 -21.88 -1.90 -21.00
C GLY A 303 -20.66 -1.20 -20.38
N ALA A 304 -20.78 -0.71 -19.16
CA ALA A 304 -19.72 0.04 -18.47
C ALA A 304 -19.41 -0.48 -17.05
N ASP A 305 -20.40 -1.10 -16.39
CA ASP A 305 -20.28 -1.55 -15.03
C ASP A 305 -19.27 -2.70 -14.86
N ILE A 306 -18.58 -2.72 -13.74
CA ILE A 306 -17.49 -3.66 -13.45
C ILE A 306 -17.85 -4.53 -12.23
N ALA A 307 -17.87 -5.82 -12.44
CA ALA A 307 -17.78 -6.82 -11.37
C ALA A 307 -16.31 -7.17 -11.12
N MET A 308 -15.91 -7.23 -9.86
CA MET A 308 -14.59 -7.73 -9.47
C MET A 308 -14.77 -9.05 -8.71
N VAL A 309 -14.02 -10.09 -9.07
CA VAL A 309 -14.02 -11.36 -8.37
C VAL A 309 -12.68 -11.54 -7.68
N GLN A 310 -12.70 -11.62 -6.35
CA GLN A 310 -11.54 -12.02 -5.55
C GLN A 310 -11.45 -13.53 -5.53
N VAL A 311 -10.24 -14.04 -5.76
CA VAL A 311 -9.91 -15.47 -5.76
C VAL A 311 -8.87 -15.71 -4.68
N GLU A 312 -9.17 -16.58 -3.74
CA GLU A 312 -8.26 -16.97 -2.67
C GLU A 312 -8.00 -18.48 -2.75
N VAL A 313 -6.75 -18.86 -2.50
CA VAL A 313 -6.37 -20.24 -2.24
C VAL A 313 -6.51 -20.48 -0.75
N VAL A 314 -7.34 -21.41 -0.37
CA VAL A 314 -7.67 -21.66 1.04
C VAL A 314 -7.45 -23.13 1.42
N ASP A 315 -7.23 -23.36 2.72
CA ASP A 315 -7.15 -24.69 3.32
C ASP A 315 -8.55 -25.30 3.53
N ASP A 316 -8.61 -26.45 4.21
CA ASP A 316 -9.84 -27.17 4.56
C ASP A 316 -10.79 -26.33 5.45
N ASN A 317 -10.25 -25.44 6.27
CA ASN A 317 -11.02 -24.56 7.12
C ASN A 317 -11.51 -23.30 6.40
N GLY A 318 -11.09 -23.08 5.16
CA GLY A 318 -11.41 -21.89 4.38
C GLY A 318 -10.54 -20.68 4.69
N GLU A 319 -9.43 -20.89 5.38
CA GLU A 319 -8.44 -19.86 5.69
C GLU A 319 -7.44 -19.68 4.54
N ARG A 320 -7.11 -18.44 4.22
CA ARG A 320 -6.21 -18.13 3.10
C ARG A 320 -4.80 -18.61 3.36
N CYS A 321 -4.26 -19.41 2.45
CA CYS A 321 -2.90 -19.91 2.47
C CYS A 321 -1.91 -18.80 2.05
N PRO A 322 -1.17 -18.17 2.96
CA PRO A 322 -0.41 -16.95 2.68
C PRO A 322 0.82 -17.18 1.79
N LEU A 323 1.25 -18.42 1.61
CA LEU A 323 2.40 -18.79 0.80
C LEU A 323 2.01 -19.38 -0.58
N ALA A 324 0.71 -19.51 -0.88
CA ALA A 324 0.26 -20.07 -2.13
C ALA A 324 0.55 -19.14 -3.32
N ASN A 325 1.07 -19.74 -4.40
CA ASN A 325 1.42 -19.08 -5.66
C ASN A 325 0.86 -19.84 -6.87
N HIS A 326 -0.25 -20.53 -6.71
CA HIS A 326 -0.87 -21.33 -7.77
C HIS A 326 -1.26 -20.46 -8.96
N LYS A 327 -1.10 -21.01 -10.17
CA LYS A 327 -1.66 -20.42 -11.39
C LYS A 327 -3.13 -20.75 -11.49
N ILE A 328 -3.95 -19.74 -11.62
CA ILE A 328 -5.40 -19.84 -11.73
C ILE A 328 -5.81 -19.70 -13.19
N LYS A 329 -6.61 -20.63 -13.68
CA LYS A 329 -7.26 -20.58 -15.00
C LYS A 329 -8.67 -20.05 -14.84
N PHE A 330 -9.07 -19.17 -15.76
CA PHE A 330 -10.36 -18.49 -15.75
C PHE A 330 -11.14 -18.81 -17.02
N ASP A 331 -12.39 -19.22 -16.87
CA ASP A 331 -13.36 -19.39 -17.96
C ASP A 331 -14.62 -18.57 -17.68
N LEU A 332 -14.86 -17.57 -18.53
CA LEU A 332 -15.99 -16.66 -18.43
C LEU A 332 -17.06 -17.03 -19.44
N GLN A 333 -18.29 -17.20 -18.99
CA GLN A 333 -19.47 -17.51 -19.77
C GLN A 333 -20.56 -16.45 -19.54
N GLY A 334 -21.40 -16.21 -20.56
CA GLY A 334 -22.49 -15.24 -20.47
C GLY A 334 -22.17 -13.89 -21.13
N PRO A 335 -23.09 -12.90 -21.03
CA PRO A 335 -23.00 -11.63 -21.73
C PRO A 335 -22.08 -10.63 -20.99
N ALA A 336 -20.81 -10.95 -20.86
CA ALA A 336 -19.83 -10.13 -20.18
C ALA A 336 -18.47 -10.17 -20.89
N GLU A 337 -17.66 -9.15 -20.64
CA GLU A 337 -16.32 -9.02 -21.21
C GLU A 337 -15.23 -9.28 -20.16
N TRP A 338 -14.28 -10.12 -20.51
CA TRP A 338 -13.10 -10.36 -19.69
C TRP A 338 -12.18 -9.13 -19.70
N ARG A 339 -11.91 -8.59 -18.52
CA ARG A 339 -10.96 -7.48 -18.32
C ARG A 339 -9.67 -7.95 -17.65
N GLY A 340 -9.66 -9.19 -17.12
CA GLY A 340 -8.50 -9.81 -16.54
C GLY A 340 -8.07 -9.28 -15.18
N GLY A 341 -6.90 -9.71 -14.78
CA GLY A 341 -6.21 -9.28 -13.57
C GLY A 341 -4.78 -8.88 -13.89
N ILE A 342 -4.00 -8.62 -12.86
CA ILE A 342 -2.58 -8.28 -12.95
C ILE A 342 -1.81 -9.11 -11.94
N ALA A 343 -0.68 -9.67 -12.37
CA ALA A 343 0.31 -10.26 -11.48
C ALA A 343 1.66 -9.54 -11.65
N GLN A 344 2.37 -9.39 -10.55
CA GLN A 344 3.66 -8.68 -10.53
C GLN A 344 4.80 -9.64 -10.85
N ALA A 345 5.02 -9.89 -12.15
CA ALA A 345 6.10 -10.73 -12.65
C ALA A 345 6.63 -10.18 -13.98
N ALA A 346 7.70 -10.79 -14.48
CA ALA A 346 8.27 -10.46 -15.79
C ALA A 346 7.31 -10.76 -16.94
N ASP A 347 6.39 -11.70 -16.76
CA ASP A 347 5.41 -12.07 -17.76
C ASP A 347 4.30 -11.01 -17.89
N ASN A 348 3.77 -10.89 -19.11
CA ASN A 348 2.63 -10.02 -19.36
C ASN A 348 1.31 -10.76 -19.10
N TYR A 349 0.63 -10.36 -18.03
CA TYR A 349 -0.67 -10.92 -17.65
C TYR A 349 -1.88 -10.06 -18.05
N VAL A 350 -1.67 -8.98 -18.82
CA VAL A 350 -2.77 -8.13 -19.29
C VAL A 350 -3.71 -8.96 -20.17
N LEU A 351 -4.98 -9.04 -19.77
CA LEU A 351 -6.02 -9.85 -20.37
C LEU A 351 -5.76 -11.38 -20.41
N ALA A 352 -4.72 -11.86 -19.75
CA ALA A 352 -4.46 -13.28 -19.65
C ALA A 352 -5.62 -13.99 -18.91
N LYS A 353 -5.98 -15.19 -19.39
CA LYS A 353 -6.96 -16.07 -18.73
C LYS A 353 -6.29 -17.09 -17.79
N GLU A 354 -5.00 -16.94 -17.59
CA GLU A 354 -4.23 -17.71 -16.62
C GLU A 354 -3.22 -16.78 -15.96
N LEU A 355 -3.30 -16.62 -14.66
CA LEU A 355 -2.39 -15.78 -13.88
C LEU A 355 -2.18 -16.34 -12.48
N PRO A 356 -1.01 -16.11 -11.85
CA PRO A 356 -0.75 -16.59 -10.50
C PRO A 356 -1.52 -15.77 -9.45
N VAL A 357 -1.89 -16.43 -8.36
CA VAL A 357 -2.12 -15.74 -7.11
C VAL A 357 -0.77 -15.31 -6.53
N GLU A 358 -0.77 -14.28 -5.73
CA GLU A 358 0.38 -13.86 -4.93
C GLU A 358 -0.04 -13.80 -3.47
N CYS A 359 0.71 -14.45 -2.59
CA CYS A 359 0.32 -14.59 -1.18
C CYS A 359 -1.09 -15.18 -1.01
N GLY A 360 -1.44 -16.14 -1.87
CA GLY A 360 -2.72 -16.85 -1.84
C GLY A 360 -3.94 -16.07 -2.34
N ILE A 361 -3.77 -14.90 -2.98
CA ILE A 361 -4.90 -14.05 -3.38
C ILE A 361 -4.62 -13.33 -4.70
N THR A 362 -5.67 -13.16 -5.49
CA THR A 362 -5.70 -12.27 -6.65
C THR A 362 -7.11 -11.72 -6.86
N ARG A 363 -7.25 -10.78 -7.80
CA ARG A 363 -8.55 -10.27 -8.26
C ARG A 363 -8.59 -10.20 -9.77
N VAL A 364 -9.77 -10.41 -10.33
CA VAL A 364 -10.03 -10.23 -11.76
C VAL A 364 -11.24 -9.35 -11.96
N MET A 365 -11.27 -8.64 -13.08
CA MET A 365 -12.32 -7.70 -13.43
C MET A 365 -13.10 -8.22 -14.64
N ILE A 366 -14.41 -8.07 -14.60
CA ILE A 366 -15.35 -8.46 -15.63
C ILE A 366 -16.24 -7.24 -15.90
N ARG A 367 -16.33 -6.82 -17.16
CA ARG A 367 -17.20 -5.71 -17.56
C ARG A 367 -18.52 -6.24 -18.09
N SER A 368 -19.62 -5.61 -17.69
CA SER A 368 -20.94 -5.90 -18.24
C SER A 368 -21.01 -5.55 -19.74
N THR A 369 -21.93 -6.20 -20.46
CA THR A 369 -22.39 -5.73 -21.76
C THR A 369 -23.76 -5.05 -21.62
N THR A 370 -24.32 -4.55 -22.70
CA THR A 370 -25.68 -4.02 -22.72
C THR A 370 -26.76 -5.12 -22.80
N GLN A 371 -26.33 -6.38 -22.88
CA GLN A 371 -27.25 -7.52 -22.91
C GLN A 371 -27.39 -8.09 -21.49
N PRO A 372 -28.57 -8.10 -20.88
CA PRO A 372 -28.77 -8.73 -19.59
C PRO A 372 -28.72 -10.25 -19.73
N GLY A 373 -28.27 -10.91 -18.66
CA GLY A 373 -28.17 -12.38 -18.62
C GLY A 373 -27.30 -12.85 -17.47
N ASN A 374 -27.32 -14.15 -17.24
CA ASN A 374 -26.49 -14.77 -16.22
C ASN A 374 -25.03 -14.85 -16.66
N VAL A 375 -24.13 -14.37 -15.84
CA VAL A 375 -22.68 -14.42 -16.04
C VAL A 375 -22.12 -15.48 -15.09
N VAL A 376 -21.30 -16.40 -15.61
CA VAL A 376 -20.65 -17.44 -14.81
C VAL A 376 -19.14 -17.34 -15.01
N LEU A 377 -18.41 -17.21 -13.92
CA LEU A 377 -16.96 -17.33 -13.91
C LEU A 377 -16.56 -18.63 -13.25
N LYS A 378 -15.89 -19.51 -14.00
CA LYS A 378 -15.28 -20.75 -13.52
C LYS A 378 -13.80 -20.54 -13.30
N VAL A 379 -13.28 -21.06 -12.20
CA VAL A 379 -11.87 -20.98 -11.85
C VAL A 379 -11.33 -22.36 -11.51
N ALA A 380 -10.10 -22.63 -11.92
CA ALA A 380 -9.41 -23.89 -11.63
C ALA A 380 -7.91 -23.64 -11.42
N ALA A 381 -7.29 -24.47 -10.60
CA ALA A 381 -5.85 -24.53 -10.43
C ALA A 381 -5.42 -26.00 -10.26
N GLU A 382 -4.18 -26.30 -10.65
CA GLU A 382 -3.63 -27.64 -10.49
C GLU A 382 -3.57 -28.03 -9.01
N GLY A 383 -4.06 -29.21 -8.70
CA GLY A 383 -4.06 -29.75 -7.35
C GLY A 383 -5.12 -29.20 -6.40
N LEU A 384 -5.98 -28.27 -6.86
CA LEU A 384 -7.03 -27.67 -6.05
C LEU A 384 -8.42 -27.99 -6.61
N ALA A 385 -9.42 -28.06 -5.72
CA ALA A 385 -10.80 -28.13 -6.15
C ALA A 385 -11.19 -26.84 -6.91
N SER A 386 -11.83 -27.02 -8.08
CA SER A 386 -12.35 -25.92 -8.88
C SER A 386 -13.57 -25.29 -8.24
N GLU A 387 -13.83 -24.03 -8.55
CA GLU A 387 -14.96 -23.27 -8.02
C GLU A 387 -15.61 -22.45 -9.14
N GLU A 388 -16.87 -22.06 -8.96
CA GLU A 388 -17.56 -21.15 -9.86
C GLU A 388 -18.43 -20.14 -9.11
N ILE A 389 -18.63 -18.99 -9.71
CA ILE A 389 -19.54 -17.96 -9.20
C ILE A 389 -20.39 -17.42 -10.32
N ALA A 390 -21.68 -17.22 -10.03
CA ALA A 390 -22.67 -16.69 -10.96
C ALA A 390 -23.25 -15.37 -10.44
N PHE A 391 -23.51 -14.43 -11.34
CA PHE A 391 -24.08 -13.12 -11.05
C PHE A 391 -24.79 -12.50 -12.25
#